data_2262aa208eedbae3274e7cf3372bd6da
#
_entry.id   2262aa208eedbae3274e7cf3372bd6da
#
_cell.length_a   1.000
_cell.length_b   1.000
_cell.length_c   1.000
_cell.angle_alpha   90.00
_cell.angle_beta   90.00
_cell.angle_gamma   90.00
#
_symmetry.space_group_name_H-M   'P 1'
#
loop_
_entity.id
_entity.type
_entity.pdbx_description
1 polymer ?
#
loop_
_entity_poly.entity_id
_entity_poly.type
_entity_poly.pdbx_seq_one_letter_code
_entity_poly.pdbx_strand_id
1 'polypeptide(L)'
;IDAKFVEIKDSIDFLKKLIQKAASEKNVITLVISGTYLSYLEQHELKVLLSLKEKITNGSIELLGSTYHHSLSSMISMSLFKDEVVNWNKLCTRVFGKVATTFFNTLAIYYDDLAALLNKHGYSSSFAPESNWHLNGRSNKQWFNSKNDTIKLLLVNAAGIQDDFALLNVIGHPYFMHVK
;
A
#
# COMPACT_ATOMS: atom_id res chain seq x y z
N ILE A 1 -16.20 -26.27 5.98
CA ILE A 1 -16.08 -24.79 5.96
C ILE A 1 -14.67 -24.52 5.49
N ASP A 2 -14.58 -23.92 4.30
CA ASP A 2 -13.31 -23.68 3.60
C ASP A 2 -12.46 -22.68 4.41
N ALA A 3 -11.24 -23.04 4.80
CA ALA A 3 -10.34 -22.18 5.56
C ALA A 3 -10.17 -20.79 4.89
N LYS A 4 -10.16 -20.73 3.56
CA LYS A 4 -10.14 -19.48 2.78
C LYS A 4 -11.34 -18.55 3.05
N PHE A 5 -12.50 -19.10 3.36
CA PHE A 5 -13.69 -18.30 3.67
C PHE A 5 -13.59 -17.63 5.04
N VAL A 6 -12.97 -18.29 6.02
CA VAL A 6 -12.73 -17.73 7.35
C VAL A 6 -11.75 -16.55 7.25
N GLU A 7 -10.66 -16.71 6.52
CA GLU A 7 -9.64 -15.68 6.32
C GLU A 7 -10.18 -14.41 5.64
N ILE A 8 -11.04 -14.56 4.62
CA ILE A 8 -11.67 -13.40 3.95
C ILE A 8 -12.60 -12.66 4.90
N LYS A 9 -13.39 -13.39 5.70
CA LYS A 9 -14.31 -12.79 6.67
C LYS A 9 -13.55 -11.99 7.74
N ASP A 10 -12.48 -12.53 8.26
CA ASP A 10 -11.64 -11.86 9.26
C ASP A 10 -11.02 -10.57 8.69
N SER A 11 -10.58 -10.61 7.43
CA SER A 11 -10.08 -9.44 6.73
C SER A 11 -11.13 -8.33 6.57
N ILE A 12 -12.37 -8.70 6.26
CA ILE A 12 -13.48 -7.76 6.13
C ILE A 12 -13.81 -7.15 7.48
N ASP A 13 -13.90 -7.96 8.54
CA ASP A 13 -14.21 -7.48 9.88
C ASP A 13 -13.10 -6.57 10.42
N PHE A 14 -11.86 -6.88 10.11
CA PHE A 14 -10.73 -6.02 10.41
C PHE A 14 -10.83 -4.68 9.66
N LEU A 15 -11.12 -4.68 8.36
CA LEU A 15 -11.31 -3.46 7.59
C LEU A 15 -12.47 -2.61 8.13
N LYS A 16 -13.59 -3.23 8.53
CA LYS A 16 -14.71 -2.53 9.18
C LYS A 16 -14.29 -1.84 10.48
N LYS A 17 -13.56 -2.53 11.35
CA LYS A 17 -13.00 -1.96 12.58
C LYS A 17 -12.08 -0.78 12.30
N LEU A 18 -11.25 -0.88 11.28
CA LEU A 18 -10.36 0.20 10.86
C LEU A 18 -11.11 1.42 10.37
N ILE A 19 -12.10 1.24 9.51
CA ILE A 19 -12.96 2.32 9.01
C ILE A 19 -13.66 3.02 10.19
N GLN A 20 -14.12 2.26 11.19
CA GLN A 20 -14.70 2.82 12.42
C GLN A 20 -13.66 3.61 13.23
N LYS A 21 -12.46 3.05 13.39
CA LYS A 21 -11.36 3.72 14.09
C LYS A 21 -10.95 5.02 13.40
N ALA A 22 -10.85 5.03 12.07
CA ALA A 22 -10.57 6.22 11.29
C ALA A 22 -11.62 7.34 11.45
N ALA A 23 -12.84 6.98 11.82
CA ALA A 23 -13.91 7.94 12.10
C ALA A 23 -13.79 8.60 13.49
N SER A 24 -13.17 7.93 14.46
CA SER A 24 -13.09 8.35 15.86
C SER A 24 -11.76 9.02 16.22
N GLU A 25 -10.70 8.83 15.44
CA GLU A 25 -9.37 9.36 15.72
C GLU A 25 -9.07 10.65 14.93
N LYS A 26 -8.25 11.51 15.55
CA LYS A 26 -7.75 12.73 14.87
C LYS A 26 -6.62 12.44 13.89
N ASN A 27 -6.05 11.23 13.92
CA ASN A 27 -4.90 10.85 13.10
C ASN A 27 -5.37 10.20 11.80
N VAL A 28 -4.70 10.55 10.72
CA VAL A 28 -4.92 9.91 9.41
C VAL A 28 -4.36 8.48 9.45
N ILE A 29 -5.16 7.53 8.99
CA ILE A 29 -4.73 6.13 8.84
C ILE A 29 -4.24 5.94 7.39
N THR A 30 -3.02 5.47 7.23
CA THR A 30 -2.47 5.12 5.92
C THR A 30 -2.78 3.66 5.61
N LEU A 31 -3.37 3.39 4.45
CA LEU A 31 -3.86 2.08 4.03
C LEU A 31 -3.20 1.63 2.73
N VAL A 32 -2.63 0.42 2.73
CA VAL A 32 -2.27 -0.32 1.52
C VAL A 32 -3.31 -1.41 1.28
N ILE A 33 -3.82 -1.51 0.06
CA ILE A 33 -4.84 -2.49 -0.30
C ILE A 33 -4.60 -3.01 -1.72
N SER A 34 -4.67 -4.32 -1.92
CA SER A 34 -4.50 -4.92 -3.26
C SER A 34 -5.69 -4.65 -4.17
N GLY A 35 -5.45 -4.63 -5.47
CA GLY A 35 -6.52 -4.51 -6.46
C GLY A 35 -7.48 -5.70 -6.43
N THR A 36 -6.96 -6.90 -6.18
CA THR A 36 -7.79 -8.12 -6.04
C THR A 36 -8.77 -8.01 -4.88
N TYR A 37 -8.31 -7.49 -3.73
CA TYR A 37 -9.19 -7.30 -2.57
C TYR A 37 -10.22 -6.18 -2.80
N LEU A 38 -9.82 -5.07 -3.44
CA LEU A 38 -10.77 -4.02 -3.85
C LEU A 38 -11.84 -4.54 -4.82
N SER A 39 -11.44 -5.37 -5.79
CA SER A 39 -12.40 -5.99 -6.72
C SER A 39 -13.34 -6.96 -6.00
N TYR A 40 -12.85 -7.68 -5.01
CA TYR A 40 -13.70 -8.52 -4.15
C TYR A 40 -14.73 -7.69 -3.38
N LEU A 41 -14.30 -6.58 -2.75
CA LEU A 41 -15.22 -5.68 -2.02
C LEU A 41 -16.28 -5.09 -2.96
N GLU A 42 -15.91 -4.75 -4.18
CA GLU A 42 -16.84 -4.21 -5.18
C GLU A 42 -17.94 -5.22 -5.54
N GLN A 43 -17.60 -6.51 -5.63
CA GLN A 43 -18.53 -7.57 -6.01
C GLN A 43 -19.38 -8.09 -4.84
N HIS A 44 -18.84 -8.14 -3.63
CA HIS A 44 -19.43 -8.88 -2.52
C HIS A 44 -19.73 -8.03 -1.29
N GLU A 45 -19.00 -6.92 -1.10
CA GLU A 45 -19.07 -6.09 0.12
C GLU A 45 -19.18 -4.59 -0.20
N LEU A 46 -20.10 -4.24 -1.09
CA LEU A 46 -20.26 -2.88 -1.61
C LEU A 46 -20.43 -1.84 -0.49
N LYS A 47 -21.14 -2.18 0.60
CA LYS A 47 -21.33 -1.26 1.74
C LYS A 47 -20.01 -0.91 2.42
N VAL A 48 -19.11 -1.89 2.56
CA VAL A 48 -17.78 -1.68 3.15
C VAL A 48 -16.94 -0.81 2.21
N LEU A 49 -16.99 -1.07 0.91
CA LEU A 49 -16.29 -0.27 -0.09
C LEU A 49 -16.76 1.19 -0.11
N LEU A 50 -18.06 1.45 -0.01
CA LEU A 50 -18.62 2.80 0.05
C LEU A 50 -18.19 3.53 1.32
N SER A 51 -18.19 2.86 2.47
CA SER A 51 -17.69 3.43 3.72
C SER A 51 -16.18 3.74 3.64
N LEU A 52 -15.39 2.84 3.04
CA LEU A 52 -13.97 3.09 2.79
C LEU A 52 -13.77 4.31 1.87
N LYS A 53 -14.52 4.40 0.78
CA LYS A 53 -14.49 5.54 -0.15
C LYS A 53 -14.79 6.86 0.57
N GLU A 54 -15.78 6.90 1.44
CA GLU A 54 -16.10 8.07 2.25
C GLU A 54 -14.90 8.52 3.10
N LYS A 55 -14.22 7.58 3.80
CA LYS A 55 -13.06 7.91 4.64
C LYS A 55 -11.83 8.34 3.84
N ILE A 56 -11.66 7.79 2.64
CA ILE A 56 -10.61 8.25 1.70
C ILE A 56 -10.94 9.66 1.18
N THR A 57 -12.20 9.94 0.91
CA THR A 57 -12.63 11.24 0.37
C THR A 57 -12.51 12.36 1.40
N ASN A 58 -12.87 12.10 2.64
CA ASN A 58 -12.78 13.07 3.73
C ASN A 58 -11.38 13.18 4.36
N GLY A 59 -10.40 12.38 3.89
CA GLY A 59 -9.01 12.42 4.35
C GLY A 59 -8.72 11.70 5.65
N SER A 60 -9.69 10.98 6.24
CA SER A 60 -9.44 10.15 7.44
C SER A 60 -8.60 8.92 7.13
N ILE A 61 -8.63 8.45 5.88
CA ILE A 61 -7.78 7.37 5.37
C ILE A 61 -7.00 7.89 4.16
N GLU A 62 -5.68 7.75 4.20
CA GLU A 62 -4.79 7.96 3.07
C GLU A 62 -4.51 6.63 2.38
N LEU A 63 -4.81 6.54 1.08
CA LEU A 63 -4.56 5.34 0.29
C LEU A 63 -3.17 5.40 -0.33
N LEU A 64 -2.37 4.35 -0.14
CA LEU A 64 -1.11 4.15 -0.84
C LEU A 64 -1.32 3.35 -2.12
N GLY A 65 -0.55 3.68 -3.15
CA GLY A 65 -0.44 2.87 -4.35
C GLY A 65 0.22 1.53 -4.07
N SER A 66 -0.16 0.51 -4.82
CA SER A 66 0.38 -0.84 -4.70
C SER A 66 0.35 -1.56 -6.04
N THR A 67 0.83 -2.79 -6.07
CA THR A 67 0.60 -3.71 -7.19
C THR A 67 -0.81 -4.30 -7.12
N TYR A 68 -1.40 -4.62 -8.28
CA TYR A 68 -2.78 -5.13 -8.33
C TYR A 68 -2.97 -6.43 -7.54
N HIS A 69 -2.06 -7.40 -7.70
CA HIS A 69 -2.10 -8.68 -7.00
C HIS A 69 -1.23 -8.72 -5.73
N HIS A 70 -0.67 -7.59 -5.30
CA HIS A 70 0.29 -7.55 -4.21
C HIS A 70 1.51 -8.47 -4.46
N SER A 71 1.94 -8.52 -5.72
CA SER A 71 2.91 -9.47 -6.23
C SER A 71 4.36 -8.98 -6.06
N LEU A 72 5.30 -9.92 -6.20
CA LEU A 72 6.73 -9.65 -6.30
C LEU A 72 7.17 -9.37 -7.76
N SER A 73 6.26 -8.90 -8.60
CA SER A 73 6.50 -8.66 -10.03
C SER A 73 7.69 -7.75 -10.29
N SER A 74 7.97 -6.79 -9.41
CA SER A 74 9.15 -5.92 -9.49
C SER A 74 10.48 -6.68 -9.49
N MET A 75 10.55 -7.87 -8.88
CA MET A 75 11.75 -8.72 -8.88
C MET A 75 11.85 -9.64 -10.09
N ILE A 76 10.74 -9.82 -10.84
CA ILE A 76 10.66 -10.78 -11.93
C ILE A 76 10.80 -10.07 -13.29
N SER A 77 10.01 -9.00 -13.49
CA SER A 77 9.96 -8.28 -14.75
C SER A 77 9.38 -6.88 -14.57
N MET A 78 10.09 -5.88 -15.09
CA MET A 78 9.61 -4.48 -15.10
C MET A 78 8.34 -4.31 -15.93
N SER A 79 8.14 -5.13 -16.97
CA SER A 79 6.88 -5.11 -17.76
C SER A 79 5.71 -5.59 -16.93
N LEU A 80 5.86 -6.72 -16.24
CA LEU A 80 4.82 -7.23 -15.33
C LEU A 80 4.53 -6.23 -14.20
N PHE A 81 5.57 -5.68 -13.61
CA PHE A 81 5.41 -4.68 -12.54
C PHE A 81 4.65 -3.44 -13.05
N LYS A 82 4.98 -2.95 -14.25
CA LYS A 82 4.25 -1.84 -14.87
C LYS A 82 2.76 -2.17 -15.05
N ASP A 83 2.45 -3.37 -15.55
CA ASP A 83 1.07 -3.79 -15.78
C ASP A 83 0.28 -3.87 -14.45
N GLU A 84 0.91 -4.37 -13.40
CA GLU A 84 0.35 -4.40 -12.03
C GLU A 84 0.02 -2.99 -11.52
N VAL A 85 0.96 -2.04 -11.65
CA VAL A 85 0.79 -0.64 -11.25
C VAL A 85 -0.32 0.03 -12.05
N VAL A 86 -0.33 -0.15 -13.37
CA VAL A 86 -1.35 0.42 -14.26
C VAL A 86 -2.75 -0.12 -13.94
N ASN A 87 -2.88 -1.41 -13.70
CA ASN A 87 -4.16 -2.03 -13.38
C ASN A 87 -4.68 -1.55 -12.01
N TRP A 88 -3.79 -1.43 -11.01
CA TRP A 88 -4.15 -0.86 -9.71
C TRP A 88 -4.63 0.60 -9.85
N ASN A 89 -3.90 1.45 -10.59
CA ASN A 89 -4.26 2.84 -10.83
C ASN A 89 -5.61 2.99 -11.53
N LYS A 90 -5.88 2.16 -12.55
CA LYS A 90 -7.19 2.15 -13.25
C LYS A 90 -8.33 1.81 -12.30
N LEU A 91 -8.14 0.77 -11.47
CA LEU A 91 -9.15 0.37 -10.49
C LEU A 91 -9.41 1.48 -9.47
N CYS A 92 -8.35 2.07 -8.89
CA CYS A 92 -8.50 3.14 -7.92
C CYS A 92 -9.14 4.40 -8.49
N THR A 93 -8.77 4.78 -9.71
CA THR A 93 -9.44 5.90 -10.40
C THR A 93 -10.93 5.62 -10.58
N ARG A 94 -11.30 4.42 -10.98
CA ARG A 94 -12.70 4.02 -11.17
C ARG A 94 -13.48 4.00 -9.84
N VAL A 95 -12.89 3.44 -8.79
CA VAL A 95 -13.56 3.25 -7.50
C VAL A 95 -13.56 4.55 -6.67
N PHE A 96 -12.42 5.21 -6.55
CA PHE A 96 -12.22 6.34 -5.63
C PHE A 96 -12.17 7.71 -6.33
N GLY A 97 -12.07 7.73 -7.66
CA GLY A 97 -11.95 8.98 -8.45
C GLY A 97 -10.57 9.64 -8.36
N LYS A 98 -9.60 9.00 -7.72
CA LYS A 98 -8.23 9.51 -7.59
C LYS A 98 -7.20 8.39 -7.54
N VAL A 99 -5.95 8.72 -7.82
CA VAL A 99 -4.78 7.84 -7.66
C VAL A 99 -3.98 8.31 -6.45
N ALA A 100 -3.34 7.37 -5.76
CA ALA A 100 -2.40 7.66 -4.69
C ALA A 100 -1.13 8.34 -5.24
N THR A 101 -0.52 9.20 -4.45
CA THR A 101 0.74 9.87 -4.80
C THR A 101 1.97 9.19 -4.21
N THR A 102 1.77 8.35 -3.20
CA THR A 102 2.82 7.56 -2.53
C THR A 102 2.60 6.09 -2.86
N PHE A 103 3.66 5.40 -3.25
CA PHE A 103 3.63 3.97 -3.60
C PHE A 103 4.25 3.12 -2.51
N PHE A 104 3.60 2.01 -2.18
CA PHE A 104 4.17 0.96 -1.33
C PHE A 104 4.32 -0.32 -2.16
N ASN A 105 5.57 -0.68 -2.48
CA ASN A 105 5.84 -1.95 -3.13
C ASN A 105 5.78 -3.11 -2.13
N THR A 106 5.39 -4.28 -2.58
CA THR A 106 5.36 -5.50 -1.76
C THR A 106 6.72 -5.70 -1.08
N LEU A 107 6.71 -5.98 0.23
CA LEU A 107 7.90 -6.11 1.07
C LEU A 107 8.80 -4.85 1.14
N ALA A 108 8.27 -3.68 0.81
CA ALA A 108 9.04 -2.44 0.69
C ALA A 108 10.24 -2.54 -0.27
N ILE A 109 10.21 -3.49 -1.21
CA ILE A 109 11.29 -3.67 -2.20
C ILE A 109 11.47 -2.39 -2.99
N TYR A 110 12.70 -1.90 -3.02
CA TYR A 110 13.06 -0.70 -3.75
C TYR A 110 14.42 -0.86 -4.43
N TYR A 111 14.50 -0.37 -5.65
CA TYR A 111 15.74 -0.12 -6.41
C TYR A 111 15.49 1.02 -7.42
N ASP A 112 16.54 1.67 -7.90
CA ASP A 112 16.44 2.95 -8.61
C ASP A 112 15.59 2.92 -9.90
N ASP A 113 15.56 1.78 -10.62
CA ASP A 113 14.74 1.66 -11.84
C ASP A 113 13.24 1.75 -11.54
N LEU A 114 12.81 1.34 -10.34
CA LEU A 114 11.42 1.50 -9.91
C LEU A 114 11.03 2.96 -9.81
N ALA A 115 11.93 3.83 -9.35
CA ALA A 115 11.65 5.26 -9.17
C ALA A 115 11.20 5.92 -10.47
N ALA A 116 11.93 5.65 -11.57
CA ALA A 116 11.60 6.22 -12.89
C ALA A 116 10.23 5.73 -13.39
N LEU A 117 9.93 4.46 -13.20
CA LEU A 117 8.63 3.88 -13.58
C LEU A 117 7.51 4.47 -12.74
N LEU A 118 7.66 4.52 -11.42
CA LEU A 118 6.65 5.04 -10.50
C LEU A 118 6.36 6.52 -10.78
N ASN A 119 7.40 7.34 -10.98
CA ASN A 119 7.24 8.74 -11.34
C ASN A 119 6.43 8.92 -12.64
N LYS A 120 6.74 8.12 -13.68
CA LYS A 120 5.99 8.12 -14.95
C LYS A 120 4.51 7.78 -14.78
N HIS A 121 4.15 7.03 -13.72
CA HIS A 121 2.77 6.66 -13.40
C HIS A 121 2.13 7.54 -12.33
N GLY A 122 2.72 8.71 -12.02
CA GLY A 122 2.13 9.75 -11.17
C GLY A 122 2.48 9.66 -9.70
N TYR A 123 3.39 8.78 -9.30
CA TYR A 123 3.87 8.70 -7.93
C TYR A 123 5.02 9.67 -7.69
N SER A 124 4.94 10.43 -6.60
CA SER A 124 5.97 11.39 -6.16
C SER A 124 6.82 10.86 -5.02
N SER A 125 6.38 9.79 -4.37
CA SER A 125 7.10 9.17 -3.24
C SER A 125 6.89 7.67 -3.17
N SER A 126 7.82 6.98 -2.50
CA SER A 126 7.74 5.56 -2.23
C SER A 126 8.42 5.21 -0.91
N PHE A 127 8.20 4.00 -0.45
CA PHE A 127 8.91 3.42 0.68
C PHE A 127 10.11 2.62 0.18
N ALA A 128 11.17 2.62 0.99
CA ALA A 128 12.36 1.81 0.77
C ALA A 128 12.80 1.17 2.10
N PRO A 129 13.43 0.00 2.07
CA PRO A 129 13.91 -0.63 3.30
C PRO A 129 15.04 0.19 3.91
N GLU A 130 15.00 0.33 5.23
CA GLU A 130 16.10 0.91 5.97
C GLU A 130 17.33 0.00 5.90
N SER A 131 18.49 0.59 5.63
CA SER A 131 19.77 -0.10 5.67
C SER A 131 20.81 0.81 6.32
N ASN A 132 21.41 0.35 7.42
CA ASN A 132 22.45 1.09 8.13
C ASN A 132 23.65 1.43 7.21
N TRP A 133 23.93 0.56 6.26
CA TRP A 133 24.96 0.76 5.25
C TRP A 133 24.67 2.01 4.39
N HIS A 134 23.43 2.17 3.92
CA HIS A 134 23.03 3.32 3.10
C HIS A 134 22.87 4.60 3.90
N LEU A 135 22.49 4.48 5.17
CA LEU A 135 22.32 5.63 6.05
C LEU A 135 23.65 6.33 6.37
N ASN A 136 24.74 5.56 6.49
CA ASN A 136 26.06 6.10 6.83
C ASN A 136 26.02 7.11 7.99
N GLY A 137 25.34 6.73 9.08
CA GLY A 137 25.17 7.55 10.28
C GLY A 137 24.06 8.63 10.21
N ARG A 138 23.38 8.78 9.08
CA ARG A 138 22.24 9.71 8.96
C ARG A 138 20.98 9.13 9.61
N SER A 139 20.08 10.01 10.07
CA SER A 139 18.79 9.60 10.62
C SER A 139 17.88 9.00 9.53
N ASN A 140 17.17 7.91 9.87
CA ASN A 140 16.11 7.33 9.03
C ASN A 140 14.81 8.15 9.06
N LYS A 141 14.71 9.14 9.98
CA LYS A 141 13.50 9.98 10.17
C LYS A 141 13.46 11.19 9.23
N GLN A 142 13.99 11.05 8.03
CA GLN A 142 14.00 12.10 7.02
C GLN A 142 13.67 11.54 5.64
N TRP A 143 13.27 12.42 4.74
CA TRP A 143 13.08 12.07 3.34
C TRP A 143 14.44 11.92 2.64
N PHE A 144 14.54 10.90 1.81
CA PHE A 144 15.65 10.70 0.89
C PHE A 144 15.17 10.93 -0.53
N ASN A 145 16.07 11.18 -1.44
CA ASN A 145 15.77 11.23 -2.86
C ASN A 145 16.17 9.92 -3.50
N SER A 146 15.41 9.49 -4.52
CA SER A 146 15.89 8.48 -5.46
C SER A 146 17.16 8.98 -6.17
N LYS A 147 17.95 8.07 -6.73
CA LYS A 147 19.22 8.42 -7.41
C LYS A 147 19.10 9.54 -8.45
N ASN A 148 17.98 9.61 -9.14
CA ASN A 148 17.72 10.60 -10.19
C ASN A 148 16.79 11.73 -9.72
N ASP A 149 16.61 11.92 -8.41
CA ASP A 149 15.72 12.92 -7.81
C ASP A 149 14.27 12.89 -8.34
N THR A 150 13.84 11.75 -8.87
CA THR A 150 12.50 11.62 -9.48
C THR A 150 11.39 11.42 -8.47
N ILE A 151 11.67 10.73 -7.37
CA ILE A 151 10.71 10.51 -6.26
C ILE A 151 11.40 10.66 -4.90
N LYS A 152 10.58 10.97 -3.89
CA LYS A 152 11.00 10.97 -2.48
C LYS A 152 10.88 9.56 -1.90
N LEU A 153 11.81 9.22 -1.01
CA LEU A 153 11.84 7.92 -0.33
C LEU A 153 11.67 8.10 1.17
N LEU A 154 10.75 7.35 1.74
CA LEU A 154 10.59 7.18 3.17
C LEU A 154 11.15 5.82 3.57
N LEU A 155 12.12 5.81 4.49
CA LEU A 155 12.73 4.56 4.91
C LEU A 155 11.88 3.89 5.99
N VAL A 156 11.70 2.58 5.83
CA VAL A 156 10.97 1.75 6.79
C VAL A 156 11.88 0.68 7.37
N ASN A 157 11.77 0.46 8.67
CA ASN A 157 12.52 -0.60 9.33
C ASN A 157 12.00 -1.97 8.86
N ALA A 158 12.85 -2.71 8.15
CA ALA A 158 12.53 -4.02 7.65
C ALA A 158 12.23 -5.05 8.76
N ALA A 159 12.84 -4.91 9.95
CA ALA A 159 12.55 -5.76 11.09
C ALA A 159 11.11 -5.57 11.61
N GLY A 160 10.63 -4.32 11.69
CA GLY A 160 9.23 -4.04 12.06
C GLY A 160 8.22 -4.55 11.02
N ILE A 161 8.63 -4.59 9.74
CA ILE A 161 7.80 -5.20 8.69
C ILE A 161 7.77 -6.73 8.85
N GLN A 162 8.86 -7.36 9.26
CA GLN A 162 8.96 -8.83 9.41
C GLN A 162 8.11 -9.36 10.57
N ASP A 163 8.03 -8.66 11.67
CA ASP A 163 7.19 -9.06 12.81
C ASP A 163 5.70 -9.01 12.47
N ASP A 164 5.28 -8.01 11.69
CA ASP A 164 3.93 -7.93 11.14
C ASP A 164 3.70 -8.95 10.01
N PHE A 165 4.74 -9.40 9.32
CA PHE A 165 4.66 -10.44 8.27
C PHE A 165 4.28 -11.82 8.77
N ALA A 166 4.54 -12.17 10.01
CA ALA A 166 4.05 -13.42 10.61
C ALA A 166 2.51 -13.45 10.66
N LEU A 167 1.86 -12.28 10.74
CA LEU A 167 0.42 -12.07 10.63
C LEU A 167 -0.07 -11.95 9.17
N LEU A 168 0.83 -11.71 8.22
CA LEU A 168 0.54 -11.33 6.84
C LEU A 168 0.66 -12.47 5.83
N ASN A 169 0.84 -13.71 6.27
CA ASN A 169 0.79 -14.91 5.41
C ASN A 169 -0.60 -15.16 4.81
N VAL A 170 -1.52 -14.21 4.94
CA VAL A 170 -2.85 -14.29 4.38
C VAL A 170 -2.93 -13.41 3.14
N ILE A 171 -3.07 -14.04 1.99
CA ILE A 171 -3.28 -13.38 0.70
C ILE A 171 -4.51 -12.45 0.81
N GLY A 172 -4.28 -11.14 0.71
CA GLY A 172 -5.36 -10.16 0.63
C GLY A 172 -5.60 -9.29 1.86
N HIS A 173 -4.84 -9.42 2.94
CA HIS A 173 -4.98 -8.50 4.07
C HIS A 173 -4.52 -7.08 3.73
N PRO A 174 -5.28 -6.06 4.14
CA PRO A 174 -4.82 -4.68 4.08
C PRO A 174 -3.68 -4.47 5.09
N TYR A 175 -2.59 -3.88 4.62
CA TYR A 175 -1.43 -3.55 5.45
C TYR A 175 -1.64 -2.19 6.14
N PHE A 176 -1.26 -2.11 7.41
CA PHE A 176 -1.26 -0.86 8.15
C PHE A 176 0.15 -0.41 8.46
N MET A 177 0.41 0.84 8.16
CA MET A 177 1.50 1.56 8.78
C MET A 177 0.93 2.69 9.63
N HIS A 178 1.21 2.65 10.93
CA HIS A 178 0.95 3.75 11.83
C HIS A 178 2.16 4.69 11.74
N VAL A 179 2.03 5.77 10.98
CA VAL A 179 3.01 6.85 11.00
C VAL A 179 2.63 7.75 12.17
N LYS A 180 3.48 7.75 13.22
CA LYS A 180 3.38 8.71 14.31
C LYS A 180 4.00 10.01 13.90
#